data_63e202f6a430974b5047b6c7d8710e29
#
_entry.id   63e202f6a430974b5047b6c7d8710e29
#
_cell.length_a   1.000
_cell.length_b   1.000
_cell.length_c   1.000
_cell.angle_alpha   90.00
_cell.angle_beta   90.00
_cell.angle_gamma   90.00
#
_symmetry.space_group_name_H-M   'P 1'
#
loop_
_entity.id
_entity.type
_entity.pdbx_description
1 polymer ?
#
loop_
_entity_poly.entity_id
_entity_poly.type
_entity_poly.pdbx_seq_one_letter_code
_entity_poly.pdbx_strand_id
1 'polypeptide(L)'
;VHACPTCQKNKRHTKKFGWLPPKEAEITPWEKICIDLIGPYKIRRKGKKDLICKCVTMIDPATGWFEIHQYDDKQSITVANIVEQEWFSRYPWPTQITYDRGSEFIGKDFQNMIKKDYGIKGKPITVRSPQANAIVERVHQVIGNIIRTFELETSYLDEENPWKGILSATAFAIRSTFHTTLQKTPGQLVFSRDMIFNIQHTANWEVIRQRKQQLIDDNNRRENATRKEHDYHAGDKVLLRRGTENKYEAPFSGPYRIRQINDNGTVRLRINSVEDTYNIRRLVPYRTATDPNHGGECNMRISRKRRAQNN
;
A
#
# COMPACT_ATOMS: atom_id res chain seq x y z
N VAL A 1 25.90 19.94 16.07
CA VAL A 1 24.67 19.11 16.17
C VAL A 1 24.27 18.57 14.78
N HIS A 2 24.36 19.38 13.72
CA HIS A 2 23.92 18.98 12.37
C HIS A 2 24.80 17.88 11.74
N ALA A 3 26.10 17.84 12.03
CA ALA A 3 27.02 16.82 11.53
C ALA A 3 27.26 15.66 12.52
N CYS A 4 26.69 15.71 13.72
CA CYS A 4 26.87 14.65 14.71
C CYS A 4 26.08 13.38 14.31
N PRO A 5 26.75 12.21 14.13
CA PRO A 5 26.09 10.98 13.70
C PRO A 5 24.97 10.51 14.65
N THR A 6 25.23 10.60 15.94
CA THR A 6 24.28 10.22 16.99
C THR A 6 23.04 11.13 16.98
N CYS A 7 23.25 12.45 16.88
CA CYS A 7 22.12 13.40 16.82
C CYS A 7 21.26 13.21 15.57
N GLN A 8 21.86 12.94 14.41
CA GLN A 8 21.13 12.73 13.19
C GLN A 8 20.25 11.46 13.23
N LYS A 9 20.70 10.41 13.92
CA LYS A 9 19.92 9.16 14.08
C LYS A 9 18.80 9.27 15.10
N ASN A 10 19.01 10.03 16.18
CA ASN A 10 18.10 10.04 17.32
C ASN A 10 17.11 11.21 17.34
N LYS A 11 17.41 12.32 16.65
CA LYS A 11 16.49 13.45 16.59
C LYS A 11 15.43 13.26 15.50
N ARG A 12 14.20 13.70 15.79
CA ARG A 12 13.14 13.71 14.80
C ARG A 12 13.46 14.75 13.71
N HIS A 13 13.53 14.29 12.48
CA HIS A 13 13.56 15.16 11.31
C HIS A 13 12.14 15.58 10.98
N THR A 14 11.83 16.86 11.14
CA THR A 14 10.51 17.43 10.80
C THR A 14 10.36 17.67 9.30
N LYS A 15 11.47 17.79 8.58
CA LYS A 15 11.49 18.06 7.14
C LYS A 15 11.65 16.76 6.36
N LYS A 16 10.91 16.66 5.27
CA LYS A 16 11.04 15.61 4.26
C LYS A 16 11.91 16.14 3.12
N PHE A 17 12.68 15.28 2.47
CA PHE A 17 13.63 15.67 1.43
C PHE A 17 13.33 14.95 0.12
N GLY A 18 13.70 15.60 -1.01
CA GLY A 18 13.50 15.12 -2.36
C GLY A 18 12.05 15.14 -2.81
N TRP A 19 11.77 15.65 -3.99
CA TRP A 19 10.44 15.65 -4.55
C TRP A 19 10.05 14.25 -4.99
N LEU A 20 8.78 13.95 -4.85
CA LEU A 20 8.21 12.71 -5.35
C LEU A 20 7.98 12.83 -6.85
N PRO A 21 8.34 11.80 -7.62
CA PRO A 21 8.13 11.83 -9.07
C PRO A 21 6.64 11.85 -9.42
N PRO A 22 6.29 12.32 -10.62
CA PRO A 22 4.94 12.23 -11.14
C PRO A 22 4.50 10.75 -11.23
N LYS A 23 3.20 10.52 -11.17
CA LYS A 23 2.60 9.20 -11.33
C LYS A 23 1.48 9.31 -12.36
N GLU A 24 1.36 8.28 -13.17
CA GLU A 24 0.29 8.16 -14.13
C GLU A 24 -0.92 7.39 -13.56
N ALA A 25 -2.10 7.81 -13.99
CA ALA A 25 -3.33 7.15 -13.63
C ALA A 25 -3.46 5.80 -14.35
N GLU A 26 -3.77 4.75 -13.60
CA GLU A 26 -4.06 3.42 -14.15
C GLU A 26 -5.52 3.40 -14.60
N ILE A 27 -5.73 3.22 -15.90
CA ILE A 27 -7.05 3.34 -16.55
C ILE A 27 -7.39 2.19 -17.48
N THR A 28 -6.41 1.36 -17.82
CA THR A 28 -6.64 0.21 -18.69
C THR A 28 -7.21 -0.95 -17.87
N PRO A 29 -8.49 -1.32 -18.06
CA PRO A 29 -9.07 -2.45 -17.34
C PRO A 29 -8.25 -3.73 -17.54
N TRP A 30 -8.11 -4.49 -16.46
CA TRP A 30 -7.44 -5.80 -16.43
C TRP A 30 -5.95 -5.79 -16.70
N GLU A 31 -5.34 -4.65 -17.04
CA GLU A 31 -3.89 -4.58 -17.31
C GLU A 31 -3.07 -4.89 -16.06
N LYS A 32 -3.56 -4.46 -14.91
CA LYS A 32 -2.87 -4.63 -13.63
C LYS A 32 -3.83 -5.15 -12.57
N ILE A 33 -3.31 -5.98 -11.69
CA ILE A 33 -4.01 -6.35 -10.46
C ILE A 33 -3.14 -6.08 -9.24
N CYS A 34 -3.79 -5.71 -8.15
CA CYS A 34 -3.18 -5.62 -6.83
C CYS A 34 -3.70 -6.78 -5.98
N ILE A 35 -2.79 -7.54 -5.40
CA ILE A 35 -3.10 -8.69 -4.54
C ILE A 35 -2.55 -8.42 -3.15
N ASP A 36 -3.34 -8.71 -2.12
CA ASP A 36 -2.92 -8.57 -0.73
C ASP A 36 -3.62 -9.59 0.16
N LEU A 37 -3.01 -9.89 1.32
CA LEU A 37 -3.60 -10.74 2.35
C LEU A 37 -4.13 -9.88 3.49
N ILE A 38 -5.36 -10.15 3.90
CA ILE A 38 -6.01 -9.45 5.00
C ILE A 38 -6.48 -10.39 6.10
N GLY A 39 -6.65 -9.83 7.27
CA GLY A 39 -7.02 -10.57 8.47
C GLY A 39 -5.83 -10.87 9.38
N PRO A 40 -6.00 -11.70 10.43
CA PRO A 40 -7.22 -12.46 10.72
C PRO A 40 -8.39 -11.60 11.21
N TYR A 41 -9.56 -11.78 10.63
CA TYR A 41 -10.82 -11.29 11.17
C TYR A 41 -11.39 -12.32 12.14
N LYS A 42 -11.98 -11.85 13.22
CA LYS A 42 -12.45 -12.71 14.30
C LYS A 42 -13.90 -12.38 14.65
N ILE A 43 -14.79 -13.36 14.51
CA ILE A 43 -16.16 -13.28 15.02
C ILE A 43 -16.24 -14.09 16.30
N ARG A 44 -16.61 -13.41 17.39
CA ARG A 44 -16.84 -14.06 18.69
C ARG A 44 -18.22 -14.71 18.72
N ARG A 45 -18.28 -15.97 19.11
CA ARG A 45 -19.52 -16.70 19.26
C ARG A 45 -19.71 -17.11 20.72
N LYS A 46 -20.88 -16.79 21.29
CA LYS A 46 -21.21 -17.15 22.68
C LYS A 46 -21.33 -18.68 22.80
N GLY A 47 -20.50 -19.29 23.66
CA GLY A 47 -20.52 -20.74 23.90
C GLY A 47 -19.93 -21.63 22.80
N LYS A 48 -19.39 -21.04 21.73
CA LYS A 48 -18.70 -21.76 20.62
C LYS A 48 -17.31 -21.18 20.39
N LYS A 49 -16.45 -21.91 19.65
CA LYS A 49 -15.12 -21.44 19.24
C LYS A 49 -15.27 -20.22 18.33
N ASP A 50 -14.41 -19.21 18.51
CA ASP A 50 -14.34 -18.05 17.64
C ASP A 50 -14.07 -18.45 16.20
N LEU A 51 -14.71 -17.75 15.26
CA LEU A 51 -14.46 -17.91 13.84
C LEU A 51 -13.33 -16.97 13.43
N ILE A 52 -12.30 -17.51 12.79
CA ILE A 52 -11.17 -16.75 12.29
C ILE A 52 -11.17 -16.83 10.76
N CYS A 53 -11.13 -15.69 10.10
CA CYS A 53 -11.01 -15.60 8.65
C CYS A 53 -9.75 -14.86 8.25
N LYS A 54 -9.02 -15.43 7.32
CA LYS A 54 -7.92 -14.81 6.58
C LYS A 54 -8.30 -14.85 5.11
N CYS A 55 -8.06 -13.75 4.38
CA CYS A 55 -8.49 -13.65 3.00
C CYS A 55 -7.38 -13.16 2.08
N VAL A 56 -7.38 -13.69 0.86
CA VAL A 56 -6.71 -13.10 -0.30
C VAL A 56 -7.67 -12.10 -0.91
N THR A 57 -7.20 -10.89 -1.19
CA THR A 57 -7.94 -9.86 -1.91
C THR A 57 -7.25 -9.56 -3.22
N MET A 58 -8.02 -9.38 -4.27
CA MET A 58 -7.55 -9.06 -5.62
C MET A 58 -8.38 -7.90 -6.17
N ILE A 59 -7.73 -6.88 -6.70
CA ILE A 59 -8.40 -5.70 -7.22
C ILE A 59 -7.77 -5.23 -8.53
N ASP A 60 -8.59 -4.93 -9.52
CA ASP A 60 -8.19 -4.15 -10.70
C ASP A 60 -8.24 -2.65 -10.35
N PRO A 61 -7.10 -1.94 -10.30
CA PRO A 61 -7.08 -0.51 -9.95
C PRO A 61 -7.73 0.39 -11.01
N ALA A 62 -7.93 -0.09 -12.25
CA ALA A 62 -8.57 0.69 -13.29
C ALA A 62 -10.08 0.78 -13.07
N THR A 63 -10.74 -0.34 -12.85
CA THR A 63 -12.19 -0.44 -12.70
C THR A 63 -12.65 -0.45 -11.24
N GLY A 64 -11.78 -0.84 -10.32
CA GLY A 64 -12.15 -1.15 -8.93
C GLY A 64 -12.80 -2.52 -8.78
N TRP A 65 -12.77 -3.38 -9.82
CA TRP A 65 -13.27 -4.75 -9.71
C TRP A 65 -12.53 -5.50 -8.62
N PHE A 66 -13.26 -6.22 -7.78
CA PHE A 66 -12.76 -6.76 -6.53
C PHE A 66 -13.17 -8.22 -6.33
N GLU A 67 -12.22 -9.05 -5.92
CA GLU A 67 -12.42 -10.42 -5.45
C GLU A 67 -11.84 -10.58 -4.04
N ILE A 68 -12.48 -11.43 -3.23
CA ILE A 68 -12.04 -11.81 -1.89
C ILE A 68 -12.34 -13.27 -1.62
N HIS A 69 -11.33 -14.02 -1.19
CA HIS A 69 -11.43 -15.46 -0.95
C HIS A 69 -10.71 -15.85 0.34
N GLN A 70 -11.32 -16.74 1.10
CA GLN A 70 -10.73 -17.29 2.31
C GLN A 70 -9.54 -18.18 1.96
N TYR A 71 -8.52 -18.16 2.82
CA TYR A 71 -7.45 -19.13 2.81
C TYR A 71 -7.17 -19.66 4.21
N ASP A 72 -6.74 -20.92 4.30
CA ASP A 72 -6.49 -21.59 5.58
C ASP A 72 -5.03 -21.43 6.02
N ASP A 73 -4.09 -21.55 5.10
CA ASP A 73 -2.67 -21.43 5.38
C ASP A 73 -1.98 -20.39 4.46
N LYS A 74 -0.85 -19.87 4.93
CA LYS A 74 -0.02 -18.90 4.19
C LYS A 74 1.02 -19.55 3.28
N GLN A 75 0.75 -20.73 2.74
CA GLN A 75 1.66 -21.36 1.80
C GLN A 75 1.59 -20.67 0.43
N SER A 76 2.73 -20.59 -0.23
CA SER A 76 2.83 -19.98 -1.56
C SER A 76 1.93 -20.68 -2.58
N ILE A 77 1.83 -22.00 -2.49
CA ILE A 77 0.98 -22.81 -3.38
C ILE A 77 -0.51 -22.54 -3.16
N THR A 78 -0.94 -22.38 -1.91
CA THR A 78 -2.35 -22.09 -1.58
C THR A 78 -2.77 -20.73 -2.16
N VAL A 79 -1.94 -19.71 -1.99
CA VAL A 79 -2.20 -18.38 -2.55
C VAL A 79 -2.17 -18.41 -4.09
N ALA A 80 -1.22 -19.13 -4.69
CA ALA A 80 -1.15 -19.30 -6.13
C ALA A 80 -2.43 -19.94 -6.69
N ASN A 81 -2.88 -21.04 -6.13
CA ASN A 81 -4.11 -21.73 -6.54
C ASN A 81 -5.35 -20.85 -6.44
N ILE A 82 -5.47 -20.07 -5.36
CA ILE A 82 -6.60 -19.12 -5.21
C ILE A 82 -6.56 -18.06 -6.32
N VAL A 83 -5.41 -17.46 -6.58
CA VAL A 83 -5.27 -16.44 -7.62
C VAL A 83 -5.57 -17.03 -9.00
N GLU A 84 -5.12 -18.23 -9.28
CA GLU A 84 -5.40 -18.93 -10.53
C GLU A 84 -6.88 -19.24 -10.69
N GLN A 85 -7.51 -19.84 -9.68
CA GLN A 85 -8.92 -20.25 -9.73
C GLN A 85 -9.89 -19.07 -9.69
N GLU A 86 -9.61 -18.05 -8.91
CA GLU A 86 -10.55 -16.98 -8.63
C GLU A 86 -10.32 -15.73 -9.49
N TRP A 87 -9.18 -15.63 -10.16
CA TRP A 87 -8.91 -14.52 -11.09
C TRP A 87 -8.57 -15.00 -12.48
N PHE A 88 -7.49 -15.78 -12.68
CA PHE A 88 -7.00 -16.10 -14.04
C PHE A 88 -7.94 -17.00 -14.84
N SER A 89 -8.72 -17.83 -14.17
CA SER A 89 -9.74 -18.68 -14.83
C SER A 89 -11.02 -17.93 -15.20
N ARG A 90 -11.21 -16.68 -14.69
CA ARG A 90 -12.47 -15.94 -14.80
C ARG A 90 -12.35 -14.63 -15.58
N TYR A 91 -11.18 -14.00 -15.54
CA TYR A 91 -10.94 -12.66 -16.05
C TYR A 91 -9.73 -12.62 -16.98
N PRO A 92 -9.60 -11.55 -17.80
CA PRO A 92 -8.40 -11.35 -18.61
C PRO A 92 -7.13 -11.37 -17.77
N TRP A 93 -6.08 -11.99 -18.28
CA TRP A 93 -4.79 -12.05 -17.59
C TRP A 93 -4.12 -10.69 -17.59
N PRO A 94 -3.65 -10.22 -16.43
CA PRO A 94 -2.97 -8.94 -16.35
C PRO A 94 -1.55 -9.04 -16.92
N THR A 95 -1.02 -7.90 -17.36
CA THR A 95 0.41 -7.81 -17.72
C THR A 95 1.30 -7.64 -16.49
N GLN A 96 0.73 -7.14 -15.39
CA GLN A 96 1.46 -6.87 -14.15
C GLN A 96 0.61 -7.18 -12.91
N ILE A 97 1.26 -7.82 -11.94
CA ILE A 97 0.69 -8.06 -10.61
C ILE A 97 1.50 -7.29 -9.57
N THR A 98 0.81 -6.54 -8.71
CA THR A 98 1.40 -5.83 -7.59
C THR A 98 1.03 -6.54 -6.29
N TYR A 99 2.00 -6.86 -5.45
CA TYR A 99 1.84 -7.58 -4.18
C TYR A 99 2.87 -7.11 -3.16
N ASP A 100 2.64 -7.39 -1.89
CA ASP A 100 3.62 -7.12 -0.83
C ASP A 100 4.77 -8.15 -0.85
N ARG A 101 5.74 -8.00 0.06
CA ARG A 101 6.87 -8.94 0.18
C ARG A 101 6.62 -10.04 1.19
N GLY A 102 5.38 -10.48 1.34
CA GLY A 102 5.06 -11.64 2.14
C GLY A 102 5.71 -12.92 1.61
N SER A 103 6.03 -13.85 2.50
CA SER A 103 6.66 -15.15 2.13
C SER A 103 5.84 -15.93 1.12
N GLU A 104 4.53 -15.82 1.20
CA GLU A 104 3.53 -16.40 0.32
C GLU A 104 3.67 -15.94 -1.13
N PHE A 105 3.96 -14.65 -1.35
CA PHE A 105 4.14 -14.08 -2.68
C PHE A 105 5.57 -14.20 -3.22
N ILE A 106 6.58 -14.28 -2.33
CA ILE A 106 7.97 -14.47 -2.73
C ILE A 106 8.27 -15.96 -2.98
N GLY A 107 7.43 -16.86 -2.45
CA GLY A 107 7.57 -18.30 -2.55
C GLY A 107 7.64 -18.79 -4.01
N LYS A 108 8.32 -19.93 -4.21
CA LYS A 108 8.61 -20.45 -5.55
C LYS A 108 7.34 -20.73 -6.36
N ASP A 109 6.29 -21.25 -5.71
CA ASP A 109 5.07 -21.66 -6.40
C ASP A 109 4.36 -20.45 -7.02
N PHE A 110 4.13 -19.41 -6.22
CA PHE A 110 3.53 -18.17 -6.72
C PHE A 110 4.40 -17.50 -7.79
N GLN A 111 5.73 -17.44 -7.59
CA GLN A 111 6.63 -16.82 -8.58
C GLN A 111 6.71 -17.63 -9.87
N ASN A 112 6.68 -18.97 -9.80
CA ASN A 112 6.65 -19.82 -10.99
C ASN A 112 5.33 -19.64 -11.75
N MET A 113 4.19 -19.70 -11.05
CA MET A 113 2.88 -19.49 -11.65
C MET A 113 2.86 -18.16 -12.43
N ILE A 114 3.12 -17.02 -11.78
CA ILE A 114 3.00 -15.73 -12.47
C ILE A 114 4.01 -15.55 -13.62
N LYS A 115 5.25 -16.03 -13.47
CA LYS A 115 6.32 -15.77 -14.44
C LYS A 115 6.45 -16.82 -15.53
N LYS A 116 6.35 -18.11 -15.17
CA LYS A 116 6.58 -19.21 -16.12
C LYS A 116 5.28 -19.63 -16.78
N ASP A 117 4.22 -19.81 -15.99
CA ASP A 117 2.98 -20.35 -16.52
C ASP A 117 2.15 -19.30 -17.24
N TYR A 118 2.10 -18.07 -16.68
CA TYR A 118 1.28 -16.98 -17.23
C TYR A 118 2.08 -15.82 -17.87
N GLY A 119 3.41 -15.79 -17.74
CA GLY A 119 4.25 -14.74 -18.32
C GLY A 119 4.02 -13.33 -17.74
N ILE A 120 3.48 -13.24 -16.53
CA ILE A 120 3.05 -12.00 -15.90
C ILE A 120 4.21 -11.36 -15.15
N LYS A 121 4.35 -10.02 -15.25
CA LYS A 121 5.35 -9.25 -14.54
C LYS A 121 4.96 -9.06 -13.07
N GLY A 122 5.68 -9.69 -12.16
CA GLY A 122 5.55 -9.45 -10.72
C GLY A 122 6.20 -8.13 -10.29
N LYS A 123 5.46 -7.29 -9.56
CA LYS A 123 5.95 -6.02 -8.99
C LYS A 123 5.75 -6.01 -7.46
N PRO A 124 6.74 -6.48 -6.70
CA PRO A 124 6.67 -6.40 -5.25
C PRO A 124 6.68 -4.93 -4.80
N ILE A 125 5.78 -4.59 -3.88
CA ILE A 125 5.72 -3.26 -3.26
C ILE A 125 6.93 -3.10 -2.33
N THR A 126 7.49 -1.90 -2.29
CA THR A 126 8.58 -1.60 -1.35
C THR A 126 8.08 -1.65 0.08
N VAL A 127 8.87 -2.27 0.95
CA VAL A 127 8.57 -2.41 2.37
C VAL A 127 8.15 -1.08 2.99
N ARG A 128 7.00 -1.07 3.69
CA ARG A 128 6.44 0.10 4.36
C ARG A 128 6.20 1.32 3.46
N SER A 129 5.67 1.08 2.25
CA SER A 129 5.20 2.14 1.35
C SER A 129 3.67 2.03 1.17
N PRO A 130 2.88 2.42 2.18
CA PRO A 130 1.41 2.27 2.17
C PRO A 130 0.75 2.89 0.94
N GLN A 131 1.30 4.00 0.45
CA GLN A 131 0.72 4.71 -0.69
C GLN A 131 0.84 3.97 -2.02
N ALA A 132 1.71 2.96 -2.11
CA ALA A 132 1.78 2.11 -3.29
C ALA A 132 0.56 1.18 -3.40
N ASN A 133 -0.13 0.94 -2.28
CA ASN A 133 -1.31 0.07 -2.19
C ASN A 133 -2.54 0.79 -1.62
N ALA A 134 -2.61 2.13 -1.75
CA ALA A 134 -3.65 2.95 -1.13
C ALA A 134 -5.08 2.54 -1.54
N ILE A 135 -5.26 1.99 -2.75
CA ILE A 135 -6.56 1.49 -3.22
C ILE A 135 -6.96 0.27 -2.40
N VAL A 136 -6.04 -0.69 -2.25
CA VAL A 136 -6.27 -1.92 -1.49
C VAL A 136 -6.50 -1.61 -0.01
N GLU A 137 -5.70 -0.73 0.59
CA GLU A 137 -5.87 -0.32 2.00
C GLU A 137 -7.25 0.31 2.26
N ARG A 138 -7.74 1.16 1.34
CA ARG A 138 -9.08 1.73 1.45
C ARG A 138 -10.17 0.68 1.36
N VAL A 139 -10.03 -0.27 0.45
CA VAL A 139 -10.95 -1.41 0.32
C VAL A 139 -10.94 -2.25 1.60
N HIS A 140 -9.75 -2.50 2.19
CA HIS A 140 -9.64 -3.21 3.46
C HIS A 140 -10.36 -2.52 4.62
N GLN A 141 -10.34 -1.18 4.67
CA GLN A 141 -11.12 -0.42 5.65
C GLN A 141 -12.63 -0.63 5.46
N VAL A 142 -13.10 -0.62 4.22
CA VAL A 142 -14.51 -0.89 3.88
C VAL A 142 -14.90 -2.31 4.31
N ILE A 143 -14.06 -3.31 4.00
CA ILE A 143 -14.27 -4.71 4.40
C ILE A 143 -14.37 -4.82 5.93
N GLY A 144 -13.42 -4.21 6.66
CA GLY A 144 -13.43 -4.22 8.12
C GLY A 144 -14.70 -3.59 8.71
N ASN A 145 -15.24 -2.55 8.06
CA ASN A 145 -16.51 -1.94 8.47
C ASN A 145 -17.70 -2.88 8.20
N ILE A 146 -17.77 -3.47 7.02
CA ILE A 146 -18.83 -4.41 6.64
C ILE A 146 -18.83 -5.61 7.60
N ILE A 147 -17.68 -6.23 7.83
CA ILE A 147 -17.57 -7.38 8.75
C ILE A 147 -18.02 -7.01 10.16
N ARG A 148 -17.64 -5.83 10.67
CA ARG A 148 -18.12 -5.36 11.98
C ARG A 148 -19.63 -5.16 12.03
N THR A 149 -20.24 -4.75 10.94
CA THR A 149 -21.70 -4.61 10.85
C THR A 149 -22.40 -5.98 10.89
N PHE A 150 -21.80 -7.00 10.27
CA PHE A 150 -22.33 -8.37 10.29
C PHE A 150 -22.14 -9.09 11.65
N GLU A 151 -21.23 -8.63 12.52
CA GLU A 151 -21.09 -9.21 13.87
C GLU A 151 -22.38 -9.14 14.72
N LEU A 152 -23.32 -8.28 14.34
CA LEU A 152 -24.52 -8.02 15.14
C LEU A 152 -25.62 -9.08 15.00
N GLU A 153 -25.57 -9.94 13.96
CA GLU A 153 -26.60 -10.95 13.73
C GLU A 153 -26.02 -12.31 13.33
N THR A 154 -25.44 -13.00 14.30
CA THR A 154 -24.85 -14.34 14.10
C THR A 154 -25.89 -15.45 13.79
N SER A 155 -27.18 -15.16 13.88
CA SER A 155 -28.27 -16.13 13.67
C SER A 155 -28.48 -16.58 12.22
N TYR A 156 -27.90 -15.83 11.24
CA TYR A 156 -28.06 -16.10 9.81
C TYR A 156 -26.80 -16.68 9.14
N LEU A 157 -25.76 -16.99 9.94
CA LEU A 157 -24.53 -17.54 9.38
C LEU A 157 -24.67 -19.04 9.14
N ASP A 158 -24.23 -19.50 7.98
CA ASP A 158 -24.05 -20.92 7.70
C ASP A 158 -23.12 -21.55 8.74
N GLU A 159 -23.55 -22.63 9.38
CA GLU A 159 -22.78 -23.29 10.44
C GLU A 159 -21.49 -23.93 9.89
N GLU A 160 -21.50 -24.46 8.68
CA GLU A 160 -20.36 -25.13 8.06
C GLU A 160 -19.34 -24.14 7.48
N ASN A 161 -19.82 -23.08 6.81
CA ASN A 161 -18.95 -22.07 6.21
C ASN A 161 -19.49 -20.65 6.41
N PRO A 162 -19.43 -20.13 7.62
CA PRO A 162 -20.03 -18.84 7.97
C PRO A 162 -19.41 -17.66 7.22
N TRP A 163 -18.16 -17.77 6.78
CA TRP A 163 -17.49 -16.72 6.06
C TRP A 163 -17.88 -16.61 4.60
N LYS A 164 -18.28 -17.69 3.94
CA LYS A 164 -18.60 -17.71 2.50
C LYS A 164 -19.66 -16.67 2.14
N GLY A 165 -20.77 -16.65 2.88
CA GLY A 165 -21.84 -15.68 2.66
C GLY A 165 -21.39 -14.24 2.89
N ILE A 166 -20.66 -13.99 3.98
CA ILE A 166 -20.14 -12.66 4.34
C ILE A 166 -19.19 -12.16 3.26
N LEU A 167 -18.25 -12.98 2.80
CA LEU A 167 -17.29 -12.59 1.79
C LEU A 167 -17.94 -12.34 0.44
N SER A 168 -18.90 -13.18 0.04
CA SER A 168 -19.68 -12.99 -1.19
C SER A 168 -20.51 -11.70 -1.16
N ALA A 169 -21.19 -11.42 -0.05
CA ALA A 169 -21.94 -10.18 0.14
C ALA A 169 -21.03 -8.96 0.15
N THR A 170 -19.85 -9.06 0.78
CA THR A 170 -18.83 -8.00 0.79
C THR A 170 -18.33 -7.70 -0.61
N ALA A 171 -17.98 -8.72 -1.39
CA ALA A 171 -17.53 -8.57 -2.76
C ALA A 171 -18.61 -7.91 -3.64
N PHE A 172 -19.85 -8.38 -3.51
CA PHE A 172 -20.99 -7.80 -4.25
C PHE A 172 -21.22 -6.33 -3.87
N ALA A 173 -21.20 -6.00 -2.57
CA ALA A 173 -21.36 -4.63 -2.09
C ALA A 173 -20.28 -3.69 -2.67
N ILE A 174 -19.02 -4.10 -2.68
CA ILE A 174 -17.92 -3.30 -3.24
C ILE A 174 -18.11 -3.10 -4.75
N ARG A 175 -18.49 -4.15 -5.48
CA ARG A 175 -18.69 -4.10 -6.94
C ARG A 175 -19.89 -3.24 -7.34
N SER A 176 -20.92 -3.17 -6.51
CA SER A 176 -22.17 -2.42 -6.77
C SER A 176 -22.19 -1.03 -6.13
N THR A 177 -21.20 -0.69 -5.28
CA THR A 177 -21.14 0.64 -4.63
C THR A 177 -20.50 1.69 -5.56
N PHE A 178 -21.09 2.87 -5.56
CA PHE A 178 -20.60 4.02 -6.33
C PHE A 178 -19.23 4.49 -5.85
N HIS A 179 -18.26 4.55 -6.74
CA HIS A 179 -16.91 4.99 -6.46
C HIS A 179 -16.73 6.45 -6.87
N THR A 180 -16.50 7.34 -5.91
CA THR A 180 -16.44 8.79 -6.11
C THR A 180 -15.42 9.25 -7.16
N THR A 181 -14.25 8.61 -7.21
CA THR A 181 -13.21 8.93 -8.20
C THR A 181 -13.59 8.46 -9.61
N LEU A 182 -14.15 7.27 -9.72
CA LEU A 182 -14.56 6.67 -10.99
C LEU A 182 -15.89 7.26 -11.48
N GLN A 183 -16.72 7.79 -10.55
CA GLN A 183 -18.10 8.26 -10.81
C GLN A 183 -18.99 7.16 -11.41
N LYS A 184 -18.68 5.92 -11.11
CA LYS A 184 -19.36 4.70 -11.51
C LYS A 184 -19.16 3.64 -10.45
N THR A 185 -19.96 2.59 -10.48
CA THR A 185 -19.67 1.36 -9.76
C THR A 185 -18.66 0.51 -10.53
N PRO A 186 -17.86 -0.33 -9.87
CA PRO A 186 -17.00 -1.29 -10.57
C PRO A 186 -17.79 -2.18 -11.56
N GLY A 187 -18.98 -2.62 -11.17
CA GLY A 187 -19.83 -3.41 -12.03
C GLY A 187 -20.27 -2.68 -13.30
N GLN A 188 -20.61 -1.38 -13.22
CA GLN A 188 -20.93 -0.57 -14.38
C GLN A 188 -19.75 -0.41 -15.33
N LEU A 189 -18.53 -0.32 -14.83
CA LEU A 189 -17.31 -0.22 -15.65
C LEU A 189 -16.97 -1.53 -16.35
N VAL A 190 -17.24 -2.67 -15.70
CA VAL A 190 -16.92 -4.00 -16.22
C VAL A 190 -17.98 -4.50 -17.18
N PHE A 191 -19.26 -4.37 -16.83
CA PHE A 191 -20.36 -4.96 -17.60
C PHE A 191 -21.12 -3.98 -18.48
N SER A 192 -20.76 -2.70 -18.44
CA SER A 192 -21.51 -1.62 -19.13
C SER A 192 -22.98 -1.55 -18.72
N ARG A 193 -23.31 -2.07 -17.53
CA ARG A 193 -24.65 -2.03 -16.94
C ARG A 193 -24.59 -2.05 -15.43
N ASP A 194 -25.64 -1.61 -14.79
CA ASP A 194 -25.77 -1.72 -13.33
C ASP A 194 -25.95 -3.19 -12.91
N MET A 195 -25.40 -3.54 -11.74
CA MET A 195 -25.50 -4.90 -11.18
C MET A 195 -26.86 -5.18 -10.52
N ILE A 196 -27.54 -4.13 -10.08
CA ILE A 196 -28.81 -4.24 -9.34
C ILE A 196 -29.98 -3.91 -10.26
N PHE A 197 -29.85 -2.84 -11.04
CA PHE A 197 -30.91 -2.35 -11.94
C PHE A 197 -30.62 -2.70 -13.40
N ASN A 198 -31.67 -2.90 -14.19
CA ASN A 198 -31.50 -3.11 -15.62
C ASN A 198 -31.26 -1.79 -16.38
N ILE A 199 -30.16 -1.11 -16.03
CA ILE A 199 -29.78 0.17 -16.62
C ILE A 199 -28.42 0.00 -17.29
N GLN A 200 -28.33 0.37 -18.57
CA GLN A 200 -27.06 0.37 -19.31
C GLN A 200 -26.26 1.63 -19.00
N HIS A 201 -24.95 1.47 -18.96
CA HIS A 201 -23.98 2.55 -18.69
C HIS A 201 -22.83 2.48 -19.68
N THR A 202 -22.51 3.62 -20.28
CA THR A 202 -21.28 3.76 -21.07
C THR A 202 -20.22 4.46 -20.24
N ALA A 203 -19.04 3.86 -20.15
CA ALA A 203 -17.90 4.46 -19.48
C ALA A 203 -17.19 5.45 -20.42
N ASN A 204 -16.99 6.69 -19.94
CA ASN A 204 -16.09 7.63 -20.61
C ASN A 204 -14.72 7.54 -19.95
N TRP A 205 -13.85 6.70 -20.49
CA TRP A 205 -12.52 6.44 -19.95
C TRP A 205 -11.61 7.67 -19.95
N GLU A 206 -11.78 8.59 -20.92
CA GLU A 206 -11.00 9.82 -20.93
C GLU A 206 -11.35 10.74 -19.75
N VAL A 207 -12.62 10.91 -19.43
CA VAL A 207 -13.06 11.67 -18.25
C VAL A 207 -12.60 11.00 -16.96
N ILE A 208 -12.63 9.68 -16.88
CA ILE A 208 -12.15 8.92 -15.73
C ILE A 208 -10.63 9.13 -15.56
N ARG A 209 -9.89 9.06 -16.66
CA ARG A 209 -8.43 9.31 -16.68
C ARG A 209 -8.10 10.70 -16.16
N GLN A 210 -8.72 11.73 -16.71
CA GLN A 210 -8.46 13.13 -16.32
C GLN A 210 -8.72 13.32 -14.83
N ARG A 211 -9.82 12.80 -14.30
CA ARG A 211 -10.16 12.88 -12.88
C ARG A 211 -9.18 12.14 -11.98
N LYS A 212 -8.83 10.90 -12.33
CA LYS A 212 -7.81 10.13 -11.60
C LYS A 212 -6.47 10.86 -11.60
N GLN A 213 -6.04 11.36 -12.77
CA GLN A 213 -4.78 12.08 -12.91
C GLN A 213 -4.77 13.35 -12.06
N GLN A 214 -5.83 14.15 -12.12
CA GLN A 214 -5.96 15.36 -11.30
C GLN A 214 -5.83 15.07 -9.80
N LEU A 215 -6.48 14.01 -9.31
CA LEU A 215 -6.38 13.62 -7.89
C LEU A 215 -4.95 13.17 -7.52
N ILE A 216 -4.27 12.45 -8.41
CA ILE A 216 -2.88 12.04 -8.22
C ILE A 216 -1.96 13.28 -8.17
N ASP A 217 -2.12 14.20 -9.09
CA ASP A 217 -1.31 15.41 -9.19
C ASP A 217 -1.52 16.34 -7.99
N ASP A 218 -2.76 16.50 -7.55
CA ASP A 218 -3.09 17.28 -6.34
C ASP A 218 -2.47 16.67 -5.08
N ASN A 219 -2.55 15.36 -4.92
CA ASN A 219 -1.90 14.67 -3.81
C ASN A 219 -0.38 14.81 -3.87
N ASN A 220 0.21 14.66 -5.06
CA ASN A 220 1.65 14.80 -5.26
C ASN A 220 2.11 16.24 -4.97
N ARG A 221 1.36 17.22 -5.42
CA ARG A 221 1.61 18.66 -5.14
C ARG A 221 1.55 18.96 -3.64
N ARG A 222 0.53 18.49 -2.93
CA ARG A 222 0.40 18.67 -1.46
C ARG A 222 1.56 18.04 -0.70
N GLU A 223 1.97 16.83 -1.08
CA GLU A 223 3.12 16.17 -0.46
C GLU A 223 4.43 16.91 -0.75
N ASN A 224 4.66 17.32 -2.00
CA ASN A 224 5.87 18.02 -2.41
C ASN A 224 5.98 19.41 -1.78
N ALA A 225 4.87 20.11 -1.55
CA ALA A 225 4.85 21.40 -0.86
C ALA A 225 5.44 21.34 0.57
N THR A 226 5.42 20.17 1.22
CA THR A 226 6.01 19.98 2.55
C THR A 226 7.45 19.49 2.52
N ARG A 227 8.00 19.25 1.33
CA ARG A 227 9.34 18.67 1.13
C ARG A 227 10.35 19.77 0.77
N LYS A 228 11.60 19.54 1.17
CA LYS A 228 12.72 20.34 0.71
C LYS A 228 13.25 19.75 -0.59
N GLU A 229 13.59 20.62 -1.50
CA GLU A 229 14.33 20.26 -2.68
C GLU A 229 15.63 19.54 -2.29
N HIS A 230 15.84 18.41 -2.88
CA HIS A 230 17.05 17.62 -2.69
C HIS A 230 17.11 16.53 -3.75
N ASP A 231 18.17 16.57 -4.54
CA ASP A 231 18.43 15.55 -5.55
C ASP A 231 19.34 14.49 -4.94
N TYR A 232 18.83 13.27 -4.88
CA TYR A 232 19.60 12.12 -4.46
C TYR A 232 20.41 11.57 -5.63
N HIS A 233 21.67 11.21 -5.36
CA HIS A 233 22.53 10.59 -6.34
C HIS A 233 23.05 9.24 -5.88
N ALA A 234 23.45 8.38 -6.83
CA ALA A 234 24.15 7.17 -6.49
C ALA A 234 25.47 7.52 -5.75
N GLY A 235 25.73 6.83 -4.63
CA GLY A 235 26.86 7.13 -3.76
C GLY A 235 26.52 7.98 -2.54
N ASP A 236 25.43 8.74 -2.55
CA ASP A 236 25.00 9.56 -1.41
C ASP A 236 24.78 8.72 -0.15
N LYS A 237 25.15 9.32 0.99
CA LYS A 237 24.87 8.73 2.31
C LYS A 237 23.51 9.21 2.79
N VAL A 238 22.67 8.27 3.20
CA VAL A 238 21.32 8.54 3.71
C VAL A 238 21.04 7.80 4.99
N LEU A 239 20.16 8.38 5.80
CA LEU A 239 19.53 7.70 6.92
C LEU A 239 18.18 7.14 6.48
N LEU A 240 17.87 5.94 6.92
CA LEU A 240 16.61 5.27 6.66
C LEU A 240 15.71 5.34 7.91
N ARG A 241 14.51 5.88 7.75
CA ARG A 241 13.51 5.91 8.81
C ARG A 241 13.08 4.49 9.16
N ARG A 242 13.22 4.12 10.42
CA ARG A 242 12.68 2.87 10.99
C ARG A 242 11.18 3.03 11.23
N GLY A 243 10.42 1.93 11.16
CA GLY A 243 9.11 1.88 11.79
C GLY A 243 9.34 1.53 13.24
N THR A 244 9.31 2.51 14.10
CA THR A 244 9.60 2.31 15.52
C THR A 244 8.39 1.71 16.22
N GLU A 245 8.49 0.45 16.57
CA GLU A 245 7.62 -0.20 17.55
C GLU A 245 8.10 0.09 18.97
N ASN A 246 9.40 0.38 19.12
CA ASN A 246 10.04 0.64 20.41
C ASN A 246 10.44 2.11 20.55
N LYS A 247 9.95 2.78 21.61
CA LYS A 247 10.25 4.19 21.92
C LYS A 247 11.73 4.47 22.23
N TYR A 248 12.48 3.45 22.61
CA TYR A 248 13.90 3.56 22.99
C TYR A 248 14.86 3.35 21.83
N GLU A 249 14.38 2.89 20.67
CA GLU A 249 15.22 2.73 19.50
C GLU A 249 15.36 4.04 18.71
N ALA A 250 16.55 4.22 18.11
CA ALA A 250 16.80 5.34 17.22
C ALA A 250 15.81 5.31 16.04
N PRO A 251 15.08 6.41 15.78
CA PRO A 251 14.09 6.47 14.70
C PRO A 251 14.69 6.32 13.29
N PHE A 252 16.00 6.46 13.18
CA PHE A 252 16.73 6.30 11.91
C PHE A 252 17.89 5.33 12.05
N SER A 253 18.11 4.53 11.01
CA SER A 253 19.27 3.65 10.83
C SER A 253 20.19 4.15 9.72
N GLY A 254 21.44 3.70 9.71
CA GLY A 254 22.45 4.08 8.72
C GLY A 254 23.67 4.77 9.35
N PRO A 255 24.46 5.56 8.59
CA PRO A 255 24.20 5.94 7.21
C PRO A 255 24.42 4.79 6.22
N TYR A 256 23.58 4.74 5.18
CA TYR A 256 23.71 3.80 4.08
C TYR A 256 24.03 4.54 2.79
N ARG A 257 24.73 3.90 1.85
CA ARG A 257 25.00 4.49 0.52
C ARG A 257 23.93 4.09 -0.47
N ILE A 258 23.45 5.05 -1.24
CA ILE A 258 22.56 4.81 -2.38
C ILE A 258 23.35 4.08 -3.47
N ARG A 259 22.83 2.94 -3.93
CA ARG A 259 23.41 2.18 -5.04
C ARG A 259 22.80 2.56 -6.36
N GLN A 260 21.50 2.75 -6.37
CA GLN A 260 20.72 3.07 -7.58
C GLN A 260 19.49 3.90 -7.19
N ILE A 261 19.11 4.79 -8.08
CA ILE A 261 17.88 5.56 -8.01
C ILE A 261 16.99 5.09 -9.16
N ASN A 262 15.72 4.90 -8.86
CA ASN A 262 14.72 4.52 -9.85
C ASN A 262 13.77 5.69 -10.11
N ASP A 263 13.26 5.82 -11.33
CA ASP A 263 12.36 6.90 -11.77
C ASP A 263 11.04 6.97 -10.98
N ASN A 264 10.64 5.87 -10.35
CA ASN A 264 9.43 5.79 -9.53
C ASN A 264 9.60 6.35 -8.10
N GLY A 265 10.71 7.04 -7.78
CA GLY A 265 11.01 7.61 -6.47
C GLY A 265 11.41 6.56 -5.43
N THR A 266 11.97 5.45 -5.88
CA THR A 266 12.59 4.48 -4.99
C THR A 266 14.11 4.46 -5.19
N VAL A 267 14.83 4.05 -4.15
CA VAL A 267 16.29 3.89 -4.19
C VAL A 267 16.68 2.51 -3.70
N ARG A 268 17.74 1.96 -4.26
CA ARG A 268 18.34 0.71 -3.80
C ARG A 268 19.45 1.05 -2.79
N LEU A 269 19.32 0.48 -1.59
CA LEU A 269 20.32 0.59 -0.53
C LEU A 269 20.91 -0.78 -0.23
N ARG A 270 22.21 -0.80 0.09
CA ARG A 270 22.84 -1.99 0.67
C ARG A 270 22.88 -1.87 2.18
N ILE A 271 22.19 -2.77 2.86
CA ILE A 271 22.16 -2.88 4.33
C ILE A 271 22.82 -4.18 4.69
N ASN A 272 24.03 -4.12 5.28
CA ASN A 272 24.90 -5.28 5.50
C ASN A 272 25.20 -6.02 4.18
N SER A 273 24.75 -7.28 4.07
CA SER A 273 24.91 -8.12 2.87
C SER A 273 23.71 -8.11 1.94
N VAL A 274 22.59 -7.47 2.35
CA VAL A 274 21.33 -7.48 1.60
C VAL A 274 21.13 -6.16 0.87
N GLU A 275 20.80 -6.22 -0.42
CA GLU A 275 20.33 -5.08 -1.19
C GLU A 275 18.81 -5.04 -1.21
N ASP A 276 18.24 -3.91 -0.84
CA ASP A 276 16.81 -3.73 -0.82
C ASP A 276 16.40 -2.34 -1.35
N THR A 277 15.15 -2.22 -1.77
CA THR A 277 14.60 -1.01 -2.39
C THR A 277 13.70 -0.27 -1.41
N TYR A 278 13.93 1.02 -1.24
CA TYR A 278 13.20 1.89 -0.33
C TYR A 278 12.67 3.12 -1.04
N ASN A 279 11.49 3.59 -0.61
CA ASN A 279 10.95 4.85 -1.12
C ASN A 279 11.69 6.05 -0.50
N ILE A 280 11.94 7.10 -1.29
CA ILE A 280 12.63 8.34 -0.85
C ILE A 280 11.89 9.03 0.31
N ARG A 281 10.60 8.76 0.53
CA ARG A 281 9.84 9.23 1.69
C ARG A 281 10.43 8.80 3.03
N ARG A 282 11.16 7.71 3.03
CA ARG A 282 11.80 7.15 4.24
C ARG A 282 13.23 7.61 4.42
N LEU A 283 13.76 8.37 3.48
CA LEU A 283 15.16 8.79 3.48
C LEU A 283 15.32 10.20 4.01
N VAL A 284 16.44 10.40 4.69
CA VAL A 284 16.94 11.72 5.09
C VAL A 284 18.42 11.79 4.69
N PRO A 285 18.87 12.87 4.03
CA PRO A 285 20.27 13.03 3.70
C PRO A 285 21.13 12.99 4.97
N TYR A 286 22.21 12.20 4.92
CA TYR A 286 23.19 12.17 6.00
C TYR A 286 24.25 13.23 5.75
N ARG A 287 24.45 14.12 6.69
CA ARG A 287 25.39 15.25 6.60
C ARG A 287 26.71 14.91 7.29
N THR A 288 27.82 15.17 6.61
CA THR A 288 29.17 15.12 7.17
C THR A 288 29.67 16.52 7.45
N ALA A 289 30.70 16.66 8.27
CA ALA A 289 31.31 17.96 8.58
C ALA A 289 31.94 18.63 7.34
N THR A 290 32.18 17.85 6.29
CA THR A 290 32.83 18.27 5.03
C THR A 290 31.82 18.66 3.93
N ASP A 291 30.50 18.63 4.19
CA ASP A 291 29.49 19.00 3.20
C ASP A 291 29.54 20.52 2.92
N PRO A 292 29.70 20.96 1.65
CA PRO A 292 29.86 22.38 1.30
C PRO A 292 28.61 23.25 1.55
N ASN A 293 27.45 22.67 1.84
CA ASN A 293 26.20 23.38 2.13
C ASN A 293 26.02 23.72 3.65
N HIS A 294 27.13 23.92 4.37
CA HIS A 294 27.11 24.24 5.81
C HIS A 294 26.81 25.73 6.13
N GLY A 295 26.50 26.56 5.16
CA GLY A 295 26.21 27.99 5.30
C GLY A 295 24.74 28.32 5.60
N GLY A 296 24.17 27.84 6.69
CA GLY A 296 22.83 28.23 7.14
C GLY A 296 22.81 28.37 8.67
N GLU A 297 22.65 29.62 9.13
CA GLU A 297 22.64 30.01 10.55
C GLU A 297 21.70 29.15 11.41
N CYS A 298 22.29 28.68 12.50
CA CYS A 298 21.60 27.93 13.54
C CYS A 298 20.88 28.91 14.49
N ASN A 299 19.64 29.30 14.17
CA ASN A 299 18.77 29.97 15.14
C ASN A 299 18.17 28.92 16.09
N MET A 300 18.86 28.63 17.18
CA MET A 300 18.32 27.90 18.31
C MET A 300 17.32 28.75 19.06
N ARG A 301 16.02 28.61 18.77
CA ARG A 301 14.99 29.01 19.74
C ARG A 301 14.89 27.92 20.80
N ILE A 302 15.58 28.14 21.91
CA ILE A 302 15.35 27.41 23.16
C ILE A 302 14.05 27.96 23.75
N SER A 303 12.94 27.21 23.60
CA SER A 303 11.72 27.53 24.35
C SER A 303 11.93 27.16 25.82
N ARG A 304 12.33 28.13 26.62
CA ARG A 304 12.24 28.02 28.07
C ARG A 304 10.76 28.04 28.45
N LYS A 305 10.21 26.88 28.84
CA LYS A 305 8.96 26.84 29.61
C LYS A 305 9.20 27.53 30.93
N ARG A 306 8.65 28.73 31.11
CA ARG A 306 8.52 29.37 32.42
C ARG A 306 7.58 28.49 33.25
N ARG A 307 8.11 27.93 34.35
CA ARG A 307 7.29 27.46 35.47
C ARG A 307 6.65 28.70 36.07
N ALA A 308 5.34 28.83 36.02
CA ALA A 308 4.59 29.71 36.86
C ALA A 308 4.68 29.13 38.29
N GLN A 309 5.31 29.86 39.18
CA GLN A 309 5.16 29.68 40.61
C GLN A 309 3.86 30.39 40.95
N ASN A 310 2.94 29.66 41.52
CA ASN A 310 1.80 30.23 42.27
C ASN A 310 2.29 30.58 43.66
N ASN A 311 2.09 31.80 44.04
CA ASN A 311 1.76 32.21 45.38
C ASN A 311 0.28 32.52 45.44
#